data_eb7a761ade5a29919c9e92b952ab681b
#
_entry.id   eb7a761ade5a29919c9e92b952ab681b
#
_cell.length_a   1.000
_cell.length_b   1.000
_cell.length_c   1.000
_cell.angle_alpha   90.00
_cell.angle_beta   90.00
_cell.angle_gamma   90.00
#
_symmetry.space_group_name_H-M   'P 1'
#
loop_
_entity.id
_entity.type
_entity.pdbx_description
1 polymer ?
#
loop_
_entity_poly.entity_id
_entity_poly.type
_entity_poly.pdbx_seq_one_letter_code
_entity_poly.pdbx_strand_id
1 'polypeptide(L)'
;MTTTHTPITAKTKSHLTRNQVRSFWAAWAGWSMDGMDSFIYSLVLVPALTELLPRSGIPATTANVGYYGGLFFTLFLIGYGTALIWGPIADRFGRVRTMMFSILCFSLFTLLAAFATGIWSLAVFRFMAGVGIGGEWSIGASLVSEDWPEERRTMGAALMHTGYYIGFFLAGIANIFIGSRYGWRAMFALGGVPALLIGLIRNNVHEPARWENKVQELGGKWAMHSAFLKLFSPQYRRKTIVNSLYLIVSLAGLWAGSVYAPTAMTFIAQKAGRTAAESARLASYSTALLGMTTVLGALIVPFLADWLGRRATLAIFYVVMMFAIWLAFARVFYMQQNAIALFLVCSVLLGLGGANFIVYSFWLPEQYGTECRASAFAFITNLGRFFAAGFTFLVGAGIRHFQTFGIPVAMMALAFVVGLALVPLGEETKGKHLPA
;
A
#
# COMPACT_ATOMS: atom_id res chain seq x y z
N MET A 1 11.86 30.91 51.94
CA MET A 1 11.92 30.45 50.52
C MET A 1 10.66 29.66 50.25
N THR A 2 9.66 30.32 49.71
CA THR A 2 8.35 29.73 49.35
C THR A 2 8.42 29.25 47.91
N THR A 3 8.43 27.93 47.72
CA THR A 3 8.37 27.29 46.42
C THR A 3 6.91 27.42 45.89
N THR A 4 6.72 28.28 44.92
CA THR A 4 5.47 28.38 44.17
C THR A 4 5.35 27.20 43.24
N HIS A 5 4.49 26.23 43.59
CA HIS A 5 4.04 25.18 42.66
C HIS A 5 3.14 25.82 41.60
N THR A 6 3.67 25.93 40.38
CA THR A 6 2.84 26.26 39.21
C THR A 6 1.87 25.10 38.98
N PRO A 7 0.55 25.30 38.91
CA PRO A 7 -0.40 24.23 38.66
C PRO A 7 -0.17 23.68 37.23
N ILE A 8 -0.05 22.38 37.11
CA ILE A 8 -0.09 21.66 35.83
C ILE A 8 -1.44 21.94 35.18
N THR A 9 -1.46 22.84 34.24
CA THR A 9 -2.65 23.15 33.45
C THR A 9 -3.10 21.87 32.76
N ALA A 10 -4.31 21.40 33.09
CA ALA A 10 -4.96 20.29 32.43
C ALA A 10 -5.00 20.58 30.92
N LYS A 11 -4.32 19.73 30.14
CA LYS A 11 -4.33 19.81 28.66
C LYS A 11 -5.78 19.66 28.19
N THR A 12 -6.41 20.77 27.85
CA THR A 12 -7.73 20.81 27.18
C THR A 12 -7.59 20.02 25.88
N LYS A 13 -8.36 18.93 25.74
CA LYS A 13 -8.41 18.16 24.49
C LYS A 13 -8.83 19.10 23.35
N SER A 14 -7.91 19.43 22.46
CA SER A 14 -8.20 20.27 21.30
C SER A 14 -9.24 19.59 20.42
N HIS A 15 -10.37 20.25 20.18
CA HIS A 15 -11.40 19.77 19.27
C HIS A 15 -10.92 19.96 17.82
N LEU A 16 -11.15 18.96 16.97
CA LEU A 16 -10.88 19.06 15.55
C LEU A 16 -11.88 20.02 14.89
N THR A 17 -11.40 20.90 14.03
CA THR A 17 -12.23 21.80 13.24
C THR A 17 -12.98 21.02 12.13
N ARG A 18 -14.06 21.59 11.62
CA ARG A 18 -14.80 20.98 10.50
C ARG A 18 -13.92 20.77 9.25
N ASN A 19 -12.99 21.67 8.97
CA ASN A 19 -12.07 21.54 7.84
C ASN A 19 -11.10 20.37 8.06
N GLN A 20 -10.53 20.23 9.25
CA GLN A 20 -9.63 19.11 9.60
C GLN A 20 -10.32 17.75 9.43
N VAL A 21 -11.58 17.64 9.84
CA VAL A 21 -12.38 16.43 9.67
C VAL A 21 -12.66 16.15 8.18
N ARG A 22 -13.00 17.20 7.40
CA ARG A 22 -13.25 17.06 5.95
C ARG A 22 -11.97 16.67 5.18
N SER A 23 -10.85 17.34 5.47
CA SER A 23 -9.54 17.03 4.88
C SER A 23 -9.12 15.59 5.19
N PHE A 24 -9.34 15.15 6.43
CA PHE A 24 -9.07 13.76 6.83
C PHE A 24 -9.89 12.76 6.02
N TRP A 25 -11.22 12.94 5.96
CA TRP A 25 -12.07 12.01 5.22
C TRP A 25 -11.83 12.03 3.72
N ALA A 26 -11.45 13.17 3.14
CA ALA A 26 -11.04 13.27 1.75
C ALA A 26 -9.76 12.47 1.47
N ALA A 27 -8.73 12.66 2.31
CA ALA A 27 -7.48 11.92 2.21
C ALA A 27 -7.68 10.40 2.48
N TRP A 28 -8.49 10.04 3.48
CA TRP A 28 -8.83 8.66 3.80
C TRP A 28 -9.60 7.97 2.67
N ALA A 29 -10.59 8.66 2.08
CA ALA A 29 -11.36 8.13 0.97
C ALA A 29 -10.50 7.98 -0.30
N GLY A 30 -9.64 8.95 -0.62
CA GLY A 30 -8.67 8.85 -1.71
C GLY A 30 -7.76 7.64 -1.52
N TRP A 31 -7.17 7.49 -0.33
CA TRP A 31 -6.32 6.37 0.04
C TRP A 31 -7.05 5.02 0.03
N SER A 32 -8.34 5.00 0.39
CA SER A 32 -9.17 3.80 0.30
C SER A 32 -9.44 3.39 -1.16
N MET A 33 -9.70 4.35 -2.03
CA MET A 33 -9.91 4.09 -3.45
C MET A 33 -8.63 3.66 -4.16
N ASP A 34 -7.47 4.17 -3.73
CA ASP A 34 -6.14 3.71 -4.13
C ASP A 34 -5.94 2.22 -3.78
N GLY A 35 -6.19 1.84 -2.52
CA GLY A 35 -6.14 0.45 -2.10
C GLY A 35 -7.10 -0.45 -2.89
N MET A 36 -8.31 0.04 -3.19
CA MET A 36 -9.27 -0.68 -4.01
C MET A 36 -8.75 -0.90 -5.44
N ASP A 37 -8.21 0.13 -6.11
CA ASP A 37 -7.66 0.01 -7.46
C ASP A 37 -6.49 -0.96 -7.53
N SER A 38 -5.59 -0.89 -6.56
CA SER A 38 -4.43 -1.78 -6.46
C SER A 38 -4.84 -3.26 -6.44
N PHE A 39 -5.96 -3.60 -5.78
CA PHE A 39 -6.46 -4.97 -5.68
C PHE A 39 -7.47 -5.37 -6.75
N ILE A 40 -8.15 -4.44 -7.41
CA ILE A 40 -8.99 -4.74 -8.58
C ILE A 40 -8.18 -5.55 -9.60
N TYR A 41 -6.98 -5.10 -9.94
CA TYR A 41 -6.13 -5.80 -10.90
C TYR A 41 -5.87 -7.24 -10.49
N SER A 42 -5.51 -7.47 -9.24
CA SER A 42 -5.21 -8.81 -8.72
C SER A 42 -6.42 -9.77 -8.81
N LEU A 43 -7.63 -9.25 -8.56
CA LEU A 43 -8.88 -9.99 -8.66
C LEU A 43 -9.25 -10.36 -10.11
N VAL A 44 -8.98 -9.47 -11.05
CA VAL A 44 -9.37 -9.65 -12.46
C VAL A 44 -8.21 -10.11 -13.36
N LEU A 45 -7.04 -10.33 -12.80
CA LEU A 45 -5.83 -10.72 -13.51
C LEU A 45 -6.05 -11.94 -14.42
N VAL A 46 -6.55 -13.03 -13.84
CA VAL A 46 -6.72 -14.29 -14.58
C VAL A 46 -7.72 -14.13 -15.74
N PRO A 47 -8.96 -13.67 -15.52
CA PRO A 47 -9.91 -13.53 -16.62
C PRO A 47 -9.45 -12.50 -17.67
N ALA A 48 -8.83 -11.40 -17.28
CA ALA A 48 -8.33 -10.39 -18.23
C ALA A 48 -7.21 -10.95 -19.11
N LEU A 49 -6.21 -11.60 -18.52
CA LEU A 49 -5.11 -12.15 -19.30
C LEU A 49 -5.50 -13.38 -20.12
N THR A 50 -6.43 -14.20 -19.64
CA THR A 50 -6.96 -15.34 -20.41
C THR A 50 -7.62 -14.87 -21.71
N GLU A 51 -8.26 -13.69 -21.69
CA GLU A 51 -8.87 -13.09 -22.89
C GLU A 51 -7.85 -12.34 -23.77
N LEU A 52 -6.97 -11.54 -23.17
CA LEU A 52 -6.10 -10.61 -23.90
C LEU A 52 -4.83 -11.24 -24.46
N LEU A 53 -4.27 -12.30 -23.82
CA LEU A 53 -3.08 -12.98 -24.30
C LEU A 53 -3.28 -13.59 -25.70
N PRO A 54 -4.36 -14.37 -25.96
CA PRO A 54 -4.60 -14.92 -27.29
C PRO A 54 -4.81 -13.84 -28.35
N ARG A 55 -5.46 -12.72 -28.01
CA ARG A 55 -5.62 -11.57 -28.92
C ARG A 55 -4.30 -10.92 -29.31
N SER A 56 -3.26 -11.16 -28.50
CA SER A 56 -1.90 -10.64 -28.73
C SER A 56 -0.94 -11.74 -29.28
N GLY A 57 -1.49 -12.87 -29.74
CA GLY A 57 -0.70 -13.97 -30.31
C GLY A 57 0.03 -14.84 -29.29
N ILE A 58 -0.34 -14.79 -28.00
CA ILE A 58 0.32 -15.49 -26.91
C ILE A 58 -0.66 -16.51 -26.27
N PRO A 59 -0.30 -17.78 -26.12
CA PRO A 59 -1.18 -18.77 -25.51
C PRO A 59 -1.46 -18.41 -24.02
N ALA A 60 -2.73 -18.52 -23.60
CA ALA A 60 -3.17 -18.23 -22.24
C ALA A 60 -2.91 -19.43 -21.30
N THR A 61 -1.66 -19.85 -21.18
CA THR A 61 -1.23 -20.86 -20.21
C THR A 61 -1.10 -20.27 -18.81
N THR A 62 -1.19 -21.10 -17.75
CA THR A 62 -0.95 -20.67 -16.37
C THR A 62 0.39 -19.95 -16.21
N ALA A 63 1.43 -20.44 -16.89
CA ALA A 63 2.78 -19.85 -16.89
C ALA A 63 2.78 -18.45 -17.52
N ASN A 64 2.12 -18.28 -18.67
CA ASN A 64 2.04 -16.99 -19.33
C ASN A 64 1.17 -15.99 -18.55
N VAL A 65 0.04 -16.43 -18.02
CA VAL A 65 -0.81 -15.59 -17.13
C VAL A 65 -0.02 -15.12 -15.93
N GLY A 66 0.73 -15.98 -15.26
CA GLY A 66 1.60 -15.64 -14.13
C GLY A 66 2.71 -14.66 -14.53
N TYR A 67 3.40 -14.91 -15.63
CA TYR A 67 4.49 -14.06 -16.12
C TYR A 67 4.03 -12.66 -16.49
N TYR A 68 3.02 -12.56 -17.37
CA TYR A 68 2.50 -11.26 -17.79
C TYR A 68 1.77 -10.53 -16.67
N GLY A 69 1.14 -11.26 -15.77
CA GLY A 69 0.56 -10.70 -14.54
C GLY A 69 1.62 -10.05 -13.67
N GLY A 70 2.73 -10.74 -13.41
CA GLY A 70 3.87 -10.20 -12.68
C GLY A 70 4.51 -9.01 -13.41
N LEU A 71 4.68 -9.10 -14.73
CA LEU A 71 5.24 -8.01 -15.54
C LEU A 71 4.40 -6.73 -15.44
N PHE A 72 3.09 -6.84 -15.62
CA PHE A 72 2.21 -5.66 -15.59
C PHE A 72 2.09 -5.07 -14.18
N PHE A 73 2.15 -5.92 -13.16
CA PHE A 73 2.22 -5.46 -11.79
C PHE A 73 3.56 -4.76 -11.49
N THR A 74 4.66 -5.27 -12.06
CA THR A 74 5.97 -4.60 -12.01
C THR A 74 5.92 -3.21 -12.65
N LEU A 75 5.32 -3.07 -13.83
CA LEU A 75 5.14 -1.78 -14.50
C LEU A 75 4.29 -0.82 -13.65
N PHE A 76 3.21 -1.32 -13.05
CA PHE A 76 2.40 -0.54 -12.12
C PHE A 76 3.22 -0.06 -10.90
N LEU A 77 4.03 -0.92 -10.28
CA LEU A 77 4.87 -0.56 -9.14
C LEU A 77 6.01 0.41 -9.51
N ILE A 78 6.56 0.31 -10.72
CA ILE A 78 7.53 1.29 -11.23
C ILE A 78 6.85 2.66 -11.37
N GLY A 79 5.66 2.70 -11.98
CA GLY A 79 4.83 3.91 -12.03
C GLY A 79 4.57 4.48 -10.64
N TYR A 80 4.18 3.63 -9.70
CA TYR A 80 3.95 4.00 -8.31
C TYR A 80 5.23 4.54 -7.62
N GLY A 81 6.39 3.96 -7.91
CA GLY A 81 7.69 4.44 -7.41
C GLY A 81 8.02 5.87 -7.88
N THR A 82 7.50 6.29 -9.06
CA THR A 82 7.65 7.67 -9.56
C THR A 82 6.87 8.71 -8.75
N ALA A 83 6.15 8.30 -7.71
CA ALA A 83 5.45 9.18 -6.77
C ALA A 83 6.33 10.31 -6.19
N LEU A 84 7.64 10.19 -6.27
CA LEU A 84 8.58 11.26 -5.94
C LEU A 84 8.27 12.58 -6.68
N ILE A 85 7.67 12.53 -7.86
CA ILE A 85 7.30 13.74 -8.63
C ILE A 85 6.13 14.51 -7.99
N TRP A 86 5.20 13.82 -7.31
CA TRP A 86 4.01 14.46 -6.73
C TRP A 86 4.33 15.33 -5.52
N GLY A 87 5.40 15.03 -4.77
CA GLY A 87 5.86 15.88 -3.67
C GLY A 87 6.19 17.31 -4.12
N PRO A 88 7.14 17.51 -5.05
CA PRO A 88 7.43 18.79 -5.65
C PRO A 88 6.22 19.52 -6.26
N ILE A 89 5.36 18.75 -6.94
CA ILE A 89 4.13 19.29 -7.52
C ILE A 89 3.18 19.80 -6.40
N ALA A 90 3.01 19.02 -5.34
CA ALA A 90 2.17 19.41 -4.20
C ALA A 90 2.71 20.63 -3.46
N ASP A 91 4.01 20.74 -3.31
CA ASP A 91 4.63 21.90 -2.68
C ASP A 91 4.44 23.18 -3.50
N ARG A 92 4.49 23.09 -4.82
CA ARG A 92 4.36 24.24 -5.71
C ARG A 92 2.90 24.64 -6.00
N PHE A 93 2.03 23.65 -6.24
CA PHE A 93 0.66 23.89 -6.73
C PHE A 93 -0.42 23.71 -5.65
N GLY A 94 -0.06 23.22 -4.47
CA GLY A 94 -0.97 22.95 -3.35
C GLY A 94 -1.23 21.47 -3.14
N ARG A 95 -1.52 21.12 -1.88
CA ARG A 95 -1.76 19.73 -1.46
C ARG A 95 -3.07 19.20 -2.06
N VAL A 96 -4.12 19.98 -1.94
CA VAL A 96 -5.48 19.61 -2.37
C VAL A 96 -5.56 19.52 -3.89
N ARG A 97 -4.98 20.48 -4.60
CA ARG A 97 -4.96 20.45 -6.09
C ARG A 97 -4.19 19.26 -6.60
N THR A 98 -3.01 18.97 -6.04
CA THR A 98 -2.18 17.85 -6.47
C THR A 98 -2.86 16.52 -6.17
N MET A 99 -3.56 16.39 -5.03
CA MET A 99 -4.38 15.22 -4.70
C MET A 99 -5.48 15.00 -5.76
N MET A 100 -6.18 16.06 -6.19
CA MET A 100 -7.17 15.94 -7.25
C MET A 100 -6.58 15.46 -8.58
N PHE A 101 -5.39 15.95 -8.96
CA PHE A 101 -4.71 15.50 -10.18
C PHE A 101 -4.26 14.04 -10.10
N SER A 102 -3.77 13.62 -8.95
CA SER A 102 -3.38 12.24 -8.65
C SER A 102 -4.60 11.29 -8.81
N ILE A 103 -5.72 11.62 -8.15
CA ILE A 103 -6.98 10.86 -8.27
C ILE A 103 -7.45 10.80 -9.71
N LEU A 104 -7.45 11.92 -10.44
CA LEU A 104 -7.86 11.96 -11.84
C LEU A 104 -6.98 11.05 -12.70
N CYS A 105 -5.67 11.09 -12.49
CA CYS A 105 -4.72 10.30 -13.27
C CYS A 105 -4.98 8.80 -13.09
N PHE A 106 -4.99 8.28 -11.86
CA PHE A 106 -5.18 6.83 -11.68
C PHE A 106 -6.59 6.38 -12.06
N SER A 107 -7.63 7.15 -11.74
CA SER A 107 -9.01 6.82 -12.10
C SER A 107 -9.21 6.74 -13.60
N LEU A 108 -8.66 7.70 -14.36
CA LEU A 108 -8.75 7.73 -15.82
C LEU A 108 -8.07 6.50 -16.44
N PHE A 109 -6.83 6.20 -16.04
CA PHE A 109 -6.09 5.10 -16.63
C PHE A 109 -6.62 3.73 -16.19
N THR A 110 -7.20 3.59 -15.00
CA THR A 110 -7.90 2.38 -14.59
C THR A 110 -9.21 2.20 -15.36
N LEU A 111 -9.97 3.28 -15.61
CA LEU A 111 -11.13 3.25 -16.49
C LEU A 111 -10.75 2.83 -17.92
N LEU A 112 -9.67 3.41 -18.46
CA LEU A 112 -9.18 3.06 -19.80
C LEU A 112 -8.75 1.60 -19.91
N ALA A 113 -8.28 0.99 -18.82
CA ALA A 113 -7.97 -0.44 -18.79
C ALA A 113 -9.19 -1.33 -19.08
N ALA A 114 -10.41 -0.87 -18.81
CA ALA A 114 -11.64 -1.58 -19.20
C ALA A 114 -11.80 -1.72 -20.73
N PHE A 115 -11.20 -0.82 -21.50
CA PHE A 115 -11.24 -0.79 -22.96
C PHE A 115 -9.99 -1.39 -23.61
N ALA A 116 -9.13 -2.05 -22.83
CA ALA A 116 -7.94 -2.71 -23.35
C ALA A 116 -8.29 -3.77 -24.41
N THR A 117 -7.65 -3.68 -25.58
CA THR A 117 -7.85 -4.59 -26.71
C THR A 117 -6.78 -5.67 -26.79
N GLY A 118 -5.64 -5.46 -26.13
CA GLY A 118 -4.51 -6.41 -26.05
C GLY A 118 -3.69 -6.18 -24.79
N ILE A 119 -2.67 -7.02 -24.59
CA ILE A 119 -1.83 -6.97 -23.40
C ILE A 119 -1.03 -5.67 -23.29
N TRP A 120 -0.57 -5.11 -24.40
CA TRP A 120 0.28 -3.91 -24.38
C TRP A 120 -0.50 -2.65 -23.99
N SER A 121 -1.77 -2.52 -24.45
CA SER A 121 -2.63 -1.43 -24.00
C SER A 121 -2.92 -1.53 -22.51
N LEU A 122 -3.17 -2.74 -21.99
CA LEU A 122 -3.35 -2.97 -20.57
C LEU A 122 -2.07 -2.60 -19.78
N ALA A 123 -0.89 -2.96 -20.29
CA ALA A 123 0.40 -2.64 -19.67
C ALA A 123 0.60 -1.12 -19.51
N VAL A 124 0.36 -0.36 -20.59
CA VAL A 124 0.48 1.12 -20.56
C VAL A 124 -0.51 1.72 -19.55
N PHE A 125 -1.76 1.28 -19.57
CA PHE A 125 -2.76 1.80 -18.64
C PHE A 125 -2.42 1.47 -17.19
N ARG A 126 -1.88 0.28 -16.91
CA ARG A 126 -1.43 -0.10 -15.56
C ARG A 126 -0.22 0.71 -15.08
N PHE A 127 0.74 0.98 -15.95
CA PHE A 127 1.86 1.86 -15.63
C PHE A 127 1.40 3.27 -15.28
N MET A 128 0.54 3.85 -16.12
CA MET A 128 0.03 5.22 -15.92
C MET A 128 -0.89 5.33 -14.70
N ALA A 129 -1.69 4.30 -14.41
CA ALA A 129 -2.46 4.22 -13.17
C ALA A 129 -1.51 4.23 -11.94
N GLY A 130 -0.41 3.48 -12.01
CA GLY A 130 0.62 3.50 -10.96
C GLY A 130 1.22 4.88 -10.73
N VAL A 131 1.53 5.62 -11.81
CA VAL A 131 2.01 7.02 -11.70
C VAL A 131 1.01 7.90 -10.94
N GLY A 132 -0.30 7.73 -11.21
CA GLY A 132 -1.35 8.46 -10.51
C GLY A 132 -1.38 8.13 -9.01
N ILE A 133 -1.51 6.86 -8.68
CA ILE A 133 -1.65 6.33 -7.31
C ILE A 133 -0.54 6.83 -6.37
N GLY A 134 0.67 6.94 -6.84
CA GLY A 134 1.80 7.31 -6.02
C GLY A 134 1.70 8.65 -5.29
N GLY A 135 0.82 9.54 -5.71
CA GLY A 135 0.61 10.86 -5.09
C GLY A 135 -0.23 10.81 -3.81
N GLU A 136 -1.23 9.94 -3.74
CA GLU A 136 -2.24 9.95 -2.68
C GLU A 136 -1.68 9.78 -1.27
N TRP A 137 -0.80 8.83 -1.06
CA TRP A 137 -0.29 8.54 0.27
C TRP A 137 0.57 9.68 0.85
N SER A 138 1.50 10.19 0.04
CA SER A 138 2.42 11.23 0.52
C SER A 138 1.69 12.57 0.74
N ILE A 139 0.75 12.90 -0.14
CA ILE A 139 -0.03 14.15 -0.05
C ILE A 139 -1.02 14.07 1.10
N GLY A 140 -1.78 12.98 1.22
CA GLY A 140 -2.77 12.80 2.27
C GLY A 140 -2.14 12.72 3.67
N ALA A 141 -1.00 12.03 3.82
CA ALA A 141 -0.24 12.01 5.07
C ALA A 141 0.28 13.39 5.45
N SER A 142 0.76 14.18 4.48
CA SER A 142 1.19 15.56 4.71
C SER A 142 0.01 16.43 5.12
N LEU A 143 -1.13 16.31 4.42
CA LEU A 143 -2.34 17.07 4.73
C LEU A 143 -2.81 16.81 6.17
N VAL A 144 -2.90 15.55 6.58
CA VAL A 144 -3.28 15.18 7.95
C VAL A 144 -2.24 15.67 8.97
N SER A 145 -0.93 15.53 8.67
CA SER A 145 0.12 15.93 9.61
C SER A 145 0.26 17.44 9.77
N GLU A 146 -0.07 18.24 8.76
CA GLU A 146 0.00 19.69 8.78
C GLU A 146 -1.25 20.31 9.44
N ASP A 147 -2.41 19.66 9.28
CA ASP A 147 -3.70 20.17 9.74
C ASP A 147 -4.07 19.71 11.18
N TRP A 148 -3.64 18.50 11.58
CA TRP A 148 -4.06 17.93 12.87
C TRP A 148 -3.24 18.46 14.05
N PRO A 149 -3.88 18.62 15.25
CA PRO A 149 -3.16 18.96 16.48
C PRO A 149 -2.08 17.94 16.80
N GLU A 150 -0.94 18.39 17.31
CA GLU A 150 0.23 17.54 17.57
C GLU A 150 -0.08 16.30 18.42
N GLU A 151 -0.95 16.47 19.41
CA GLU A 151 -1.37 15.41 20.33
C GLU A 151 -2.18 14.29 19.68
N ARG A 152 -2.82 14.57 18.51
CA ARG A 152 -3.67 13.62 17.78
C ARG A 152 -3.09 13.17 16.44
N ARG A 153 -1.94 13.70 16.06
CA ARG A 153 -1.30 13.45 14.75
C ARG A 153 -1.00 11.97 14.51
N THR A 154 -0.43 11.29 15.51
CA THR A 154 -0.11 9.86 15.44
C THR A 154 -1.34 9.00 15.21
N MET A 155 -2.43 9.33 15.94
CA MET A 155 -3.72 8.67 15.79
C MET A 155 -4.34 8.95 14.41
N GLY A 156 -4.26 10.20 13.94
CA GLY A 156 -4.73 10.59 12.61
C GLY A 156 -3.99 9.84 11.50
N ALA A 157 -2.67 9.73 11.59
CA ALA A 157 -1.85 9.00 10.64
C ALA A 157 -2.17 7.49 10.63
N ALA A 158 -2.36 6.89 11.80
CA ALA A 158 -2.73 5.47 11.92
C ALA A 158 -4.12 5.20 11.35
N LEU A 159 -5.12 6.04 11.70
CA LEU A 159 -6.47 5.92 11.16
C LEU A 159 -6.50 6.15 9.66
N MET A 160 -5.77 7.12 9.14
CA MET A 160 -5.67 7.34 7.71
C MET A 160 -5.13 6.10 6.99
N HIS A 161 -4.13 5.42 7.56
CA HIS A 161 -3.53 4.23 6.97
C HIS A 161 -4.52 3.05 6.84
N THR A 162 -5.54 2.96 7.69
CA THR A 162 -6.60 1.94 7.59
C THR A 162 -7.39 2.06 6.28
N GLY A 163 -7.48 3.25 5.69
CA GLY A 163 -8.18 3.47 4.42
C GLY A 163 -7.74 2.52 3.32
N TYR A 164 -6.43 2.35 3.15
CA TYR A 164 -5.87 1.46 2.12
C TYR A 164 -6.37 0.01 2.23
N TYR A 165 -6.43 -0.52 3.44
CA TYR A 165 -6.90 -1.90 3.67
C TYR A 165 -8.42 -2.05 3.59
N ILE A 166 -9.15 -1.01 3.94
CA ILE A 166 -10.59 -0.94 3.64
C ILE A 166 -10.81 -0.96 2.13
N GLY A 167 -9.94 -0.31 1.35
CA GLY A 167 -9.94 -0.42 -0.11
C GLY A 167 -9.85 -1.86 -0.61
N PHE A 168 -8.99 -2.69 -0.02
CA PHE A 168 -8.89 -4.12 -0.35
C PHE A 168 -10.22 -4.85 -0.09
N PHE A 169 -10.82 -4.59 1.07
CA PHE A 169 -12.12 -5.15 1.41
C PHE A 169 -13.20 -4.72 0.42
N LEU A 170 -13.24 -3.44 0.06
CA LEU A 170 -14.17 -2.90 -0.93
C LEU A 170 -13.96 -3.51 -2.32
N ALA A 171 -12.71 -3.73 -2.74
CA ALA A 171 -12.40 -4.43 -4.00
C ALA A 171 -12.97 -5.85 -4.01
N GLY A 172 -12.82 -6.59 -2.91
CA GLY A 172 -13.40 -7.92 -2.74
C GLY A 172 -14.92 -7.91 -2.87
N ILE A 173 -15.60 -7.00 -2.15
CA ILE A 173 -17.05 -6.82 -2.23
C ILE A 173 -17.49 -6.43 -3.64
N ALA A 174 -16.83 -5.45 -4.26
CA ALA A 174 -17.13 -5.03 -5.62
C ALA A 174 -17.04 -6.20 -6.61
N ASN A 175 -16.03 -7.05 -6.47
CA ASN A 175 -15.86 -8.20 -7.35
C ASN A 175 -16.95 -9.28 -7.13
N ILE A 176 -17.49 -9.42 -5.90
CA ILE A 176 -18.64 -10.31 -5.64
C ILE A 176 -19.88 -9.86 -6.42
N PHE A 177 -20.19 -8.56 -6.40
CA PHE A 177 -21.42 -8.03 -7.01
C PHE A 177 -21.27 -7.63 -8.48
N ILE A 178 -20.10 -7.19 -8.89
CA ILE A 178 -19.82 -6.65 -10.22
C ILE A 178 -18.94 -7.61 -11.01
N GLY A 179 -17.73 -7.94 -10.54
CA GLY A 179 -16.78 -8.71 -11.31
C GLY A 179 -17.27 -10.13 -11.65
N SER A 180 -17.93 -10.81 -10.69
CA SER A 180 -18.49 -12.15 -10.91
C SER A 180 -19.67 -12.20 -11.89
N ARG A 181 -20.35 -11.06 -12.10
CA ARG A 181 -21.54 -10.98 -12.97
C ARG A 181 -21.25 -10.34 -14.33
N TYR A 182 -20.45 -9.26 -14.33
CA TYR A 182 -20.20 -8.41 -15.51
C TYR A 182 -18.76 -8.53 -16.03
N GLY A 183 -17.93 -9.32 -15.35
CA GLY A 183 -16.56 -9.61 -15.76
C GLY A 183 -15.53 -8.52 -15.42
N TRP A 184 -14.30 -8.74 -15.87
CA TRP A 184 -13.14 -7.94 -15.53
C TRP A 184 -13.18 -6.49 -16.03
N ARG A 185 -13.84 -6.26 -17.19
CA ARG A 185 -13.99 -4.91 -17.73
C ARG A 185 -14.83 -4.01 -16.83
N ALA A 186 -15.92 -4.55 -16.28
CA ALA A 186 -16.76 -3.81 -15.35
C ALA A 186 -16.01 -3.44 -14.05
N MET A 187 -15.12 -4.30 -13.60
CA MET A 187 -14.26 -4.00 -12.44
C MET A 187 -13.29 -2.86 -12.73
N PHE A 188 -12.64 -2.83 -13.89
CA PHE A 188 -11.81 -1.70 -14.28
C PHE A 188 -12.62 -0.42 -14.51
N ALA A 189 -13.82 -0.52 -15.07
CA ALA A 189 -14.71 0.63 -15.23
C ALA A 189 -15.08 1.24 -13.86
N LEU A 190 -15.29 0.41 -12.83
CA LEU A 190 -15.49 0.86 -11.45
C LEU A 190 -14.32 1.69 -10.92
N GLY A 191 -13.09 1.40 -11.38
CA GLY A 191 -11.89 2.19 -11.05
C GLY A 191 -11.92 3.64 -11.55
N GLY A 192 -12.87 4.00 -12.41
CA GLY A 192 -13.15 5.39 -12.79
C GLY A 192 -13.98 6.18 -11.76
N VAL A 193 -14.68 5.48 -10.85
CA VAL A 193 -15.55 6.11 -9.83
C VAL A 193 -14.80 7.09 -8.90
N PRO A 194 -13.55 6.84 -8.49
CA PRO A 194 -12.80 7.79 -7.67
C PRO A 194 -12.72 9.20 -8.26
N ALA A 195 -12.79 9.36 -9.59
CA ALA A 195 -12.83 10.68 -10.21
C ALA A 195 -14.02 11.54 -9.74
N LEU A 196 -15.13 10.94 -9.32
CA LEU A 196 -16.28 11.66 -8.73
C LEU A 196 -15.92 12.31 -7.38
N LEU A 197 -14.97 11.75 -6.64
CA LEU A 197 -14.49 12.30 -5.38
C LEU A 197 -13.83 13.67 -5.58
N ILE A 198 -13.26 13.94 -6.76
CA ILE A 198 -12.64 15.22 -7.09
C ILE A 198 -13.62 16.38 -6.93
N GLY A 199 -14.87 16.21 -7.38
CA GLY A 199 -15.91 17.22 -7.22
C GLY A 199 -16.23 17.53 -5.75
N LEU A 200 -16.26 16.50 -4.90
CA LEU A 200 -16.46 16.64 -3.45
C LEU A 200 -15.27 17.31 -2.77
N ILE A 201 -14.05 16.94 -3.14
CA ILE A 201 -12.82 17.55 -2.59
C ILE A 201 -12.77 19.02 -2.97
N ARG A 202 -12.96 19.37 -4.23
CA ARG A 202 -12.92 20.75 -4.73
C ARG A 202 -13.85 21.69 -3.97
N ASN A 203 -15.05 21.22 -3.62
CA ASN A 203 -16.08 22.05 -2.99
C ASN A 203 -15.96 22.12 -1.46
N ASN A 204 -15.25 21.19 -0.81
CA ASN A 204 -15.30 21.04 0.64
C ASN A 204 -13.95 21.12 1.35
N VAL A 205 -12.83 21.01 0.62
CA VAL A 205 -11.49 20.97 1.20
C VAL A 205 -10.67 22.16 0.72
N HIS A 206 -10.03 22.84 1.68
CA HIS A 206 -9.18 24.01 1.42
C HIS A 206 -7.72 23.64 1.67
N GLU A 207 -6.80 24.35 1.02
CA GLU A 207 -5.38 24.21 1.27
C GLU A 207 -5.04 24.50 2.74
N PRO A 208 -4.06 23.80 3.35
CA PRO A 208 -3.63 24.10 4.72
C PRO A 208 -3.05 25.51 4.84
N ALA A 209 -3.48 26.26 5.85
CA ALA A 209 -2.96 27.61 6.10
C ALA A 209 -1.43 27.62 6.29
N ARG A 210 -0.84 26.56 6.84
CA ARG A 210 0.61 26.42 6.96
C ARG A 210 1.30 26.40 5.61
N TRP A 211 0.70 25.75 4.61
CA TRP A 211 1.24 25.72 3.24
C TRP A 211 1.13 27.12 2.61
N GLU A 212 -0.01 27.80 2.71
CA GLU A 212 -0.21 29.14 2.14
C GLU A 212 0.80 30.14 2.72
N ASN A 213 0.98 30.17 4.04
CA ASN A 213 1.95 31.02 4.71
C ASN A 213 3.38 30.71 4.25
N LYS A 214 3.75 29.42 4.13
CA LYS A 214 5.09 29.04 3.72
C LYS A 214 5.41 29.39 2.26
N VAL A 215 4.44 29.28 1.36
CA VAL A 215 4.60 29.72 -0.03
C VAL A 215 4.81 31.24 -0.12
N GLN A 216 4.11 32.02 0.72
CA GLN A 216 4.29 33.47 0.81
C GLN A 216 5.69 33.85 1.35
N GLU A 217 6.16 33.19 2.42
CA GLU A 217 7.47 33.44 3.02
C GLU A 217 8.64 33.10 2.07
N LEU A 218 8.54 32.02 1.29
CA LEU A 218 9.63 31.51 0.47
C LEU A 218 9.68 32.16 -0.93
N GLY A 219 8.70 33.00 -1.29
CA GLY A 219 8.67 33.66 -2.61
C GLY A 219 8.85 32.69 -3.80
N GLY A 220 8.42 31.44 -3.64
CA GLY A 220 8.55 30.37 -4.64
C GLY A 220 9.94 29.70 -4.73
N LYS A 221 10.89 30.03 -3.86
CA LYS A 221 12.20 29.35 -3.79
C LYS A 221 12.13 28.14 -2.85
N TRP A 222 12.44 26.99 -3.37
CA TRP A 222 12.24 25.72 -2.68
C TRP A 222 13.54 25.01 -2.29
N ALA A 223 13.62 24.56 -1.00
CA ALA A 223 14.82 23.96 -0.39
C ALA A 223 14.77 22.43 -0.24
N MET A 224 14.02 21.70 -1.09
CA MET A 224 13.91 20.23 -1.00
C MET A 224 15.24 19.50 -1.13
N HIS A 225 16.18 20.04 -1.92
CA HIS A 225 17.47 19.41 -2.17
C HIS A 225 18.30 19.23 -0.89
N SER A 226 18.28 20.20 0.01
CA SER A 226 19.04 20.14 1.26
C SER A 226 18.51 19.09 2.26
N ALA A 227 17.19 18.97 2.42
CA ALA A 227 16.57 17.98 3.29
C ALA A 227 16.84 16.56 2.81
N PHE A 228 16.80 16.33 1.48
CA PHE A 228 17.08 15.05 0.88
C PHE A 228 18.54 14.61 1.09
N LEU A 229 19.50 15.50 0.85
CA LEU A 229 20.94 15.23 1.04
C LEU A 229 21.25 14.89 2.51
N LYS A 230 20.52 15.47 3.48
CA LYS A 230 20.69 15.22 4.90
C LYS A 230 20.46 13.76 5.29
N LEU A 231 19.63 13.03 4.54
CA LEU A 231 19.37 11.59 4.75
C LEU A 231 20.64 10.74 4.61
N PHE A 232 21.59 11.19 3.83
CA PHE A 232 22.87 10.52 3.59
C PHE A 232 24.02 11.07 4.43
N SER A 233 23.74 12.03 5.32
CA SER A 233 24.71 12.53 6.30
C SER A 233 25.15 11.41 7.26
N PRO A 234 26.33 11.53 7.90
CA PRO A 234 26.81 10.54 8.89
C PRO A 234 25.79 10.24 10.01
N GLN A 235 24.96 11.23 10.36
CA GLN A 235 23.93 11.12 11.40
C GLN A 235 22.79 10.20 11.01
N TYR A 236 22.31 10.25 9.74
CA TYR A 236 21.11 9.57 9.30
C TYR A 236 21.34 8.40 8.34
N ARG A 237 22.48 8.34 7.63
CA ARG A 237 22.73 7.33 6.59
C ARG A 237 22.47 5.88 7.03
N ARG A 238 22.92 5.52 8.25
CA ARG A 238 22.71 4.16 8.79
C ARG A 238 21.22 3.89 9.00
N LYS A 239 20.50 4.83 9.62
CA LYS A 239 19.04 4.73 9.85
C LYS A 239 18.30 4.64 8.51
N THR A 240 18.66 5.48 7.54
CA THR A 240 18.06 5.49 6.21
C THR A 240 18.25 4.15 5.50
N ILE A 241 19.45 3.58 5.50
CA ILE A 241 19.73 2.27 4.88
C ILE A 241 18.93 1.17 5.57
N VAL A 242 19.00 1.07 6.92
CA VAL A 242 18.34 0.01 7.67
C VAL A 242 16.83 0.06 7.50
N ASN A 243 16.22 1.24 7.61
CA ASN A 243 14.78 1.40 7.42
C ASN A 243 14.35 1.13 5.97
N SER A 244 15.18 1.48 4.98
CA SER A 244 14.93 1.12 3.58
C SER A 244 14.93 -0.40 3.39
N LEU A 245 15.88 -1.12 3.99
CA LEU A 245 15.93 -2.57 3.93
C LEU A 245 14.70 -3.22 4.59
N TYR A 246 14.25 -2.72 5.75
CA TYR A 246 13.02 -3.20 6.36
C TYR A 246 11.81 -3.01 5.46
N LEU A 247 11.70 -1.83 4.85
CA LEU A 247 10.56 -1.54 4.00
C LEU A 247 10.61 -2.36 2.69
N ILE A 248 11.80 -2.61 2.13
CA ILE A 248 11.98 -3.52 0.98
C ILE A 248 11.46 -4.91 1.34
N VAL A 249 11.81 -5.46 2.51
CA VAL A 249 11.30 -6.76 2.98
C VAL A 249 9.79 -6.76 3.11
N SER A 250 9.22 -5.74 3.77
CA SER A 250 7.77 -5.63 3.96
C SER A 250 7.02 -5.50 2.63
N LEU A 251 7.54 -4.69 1.71
CA LEU A 251 6.93 -4.51 0.39
C LEU A 251 7.08 -5.76 -0.49
N ALA A 252 8.19 -6.50 -0.39
CA ALA A 252 8.33 -7.78 -1.06
C ALA A 252 7.23 -8.76 -0.60
N GLY A 253 6.99 -8.86 0.71
CA GLY A 253 5.93 -9.69 1.26
C GLY A 253 4.53 -9.24 0.85
N LEU A 254 4.24 -7.95 0.90
CA LEU A 254 2.95 -7.39 0.53
C LEU A 254 2.65 -7.60 -0.95
N TRP A 255 3.55 -7.14 -1.81
CA TRP A 255 3.30 -7.10 -3.25
C TRP A 255 3.62 -8.42 -3.97
N ALA A 256 4.63 -9.15 -3.55
CA ALA A 256 4.96 -10.44 -4.13
C ALA A 256 4.25 -11.62 -3.44
N GLY A 257 3.75 -11.45 -2.22
CA GLY A 257 2.98 -12.45 -1.48
C GLY A 257 1.48 -12.22 -1.57
N SER A 258 0.99 -11.17 -0.91
CA SER A 258 -0.46 -10.95 -0.74
C SER A 258 -1.20 -10.65 -2.03
N VAL A 259 -0.58 -9.93 -2.97
CA VAL A 259 -1.19 -9.56 -4.24
C VAL A 259 -1.55 -10.77 -5.10
N TYR A 260 -0.82 -11.85 -4.95
CA TYR A 260 -1.08 -13.10 -5.69
C TYR A 260 -2.12 -14.01 -5.01
N ALA A 261 -2.58 -13.69 -3.80
CA ALA A 261 -3.55 -14.52 -3.08
C ALA A 261 -4.88 -14.72 -3.85
N PRO A 262 -5.54 -13.69 -4.40
CA PRO A 262 -6.76 -13.88 -5.19
C PRO A 262 -6.50 -14.67 -6.48
N THR A 263 -5.36 -14.46 -7.13
CA THR A 263 -4.96 -15.22 -8.33
C THR A 263 -4.77 -16.70 -8.00
N ALA A 264 -4.07 -17.01 -6.90
CA ALA A 264 -3.89 -18.38 -6.43
C ALA A 264 -5.22 -19.05 -6.08
N MET A 265 -6.13 -18.33 -5.40
CA MET A 265 -7.47 -18.83 -5.09
C MET A 265 -8.25 -19.14 -6.36
N THR A 266 -8.13 -18.31 -7.40
CA THR A 266 -8.77 -18.57 -8.70
C THR A 266 -8.26 -19.89 -9.30
N PHE A 267 -6.94 -20.14 -9.30
CA PHE A 267 -6.38 -21.39 -9.81
C PHE A 267 -6.79 -22.61 -8.97
N ILE A 268 -6.80 -22.49 -7.63
CA ILE A 268 -7.27 -23.55 -6.73
C ILE A 268 -8.74 -23.90 -7.01
N ALA A 269 -9.59 -22.88 -7.17
CA ALA A 269 -11.01 -23.06 -7.45
C ALA A 269 -11.26 -23.71 -8.82
N GLN A 270 -10.57 -23.27 -9.86
CA GLN A 270 -10.64 -23.87 -11.20
C GLN A 270 -10.19 -25.33 -11.19
N LYS A 271 -9.09 -25.65 -10.49
CA LYS A 271 -8.61 -27.03 -10.30
C LYS A 271 -9.62 -27.92 -9.57
N ALA A 272 -10.40 -27.33 -8.67
CA ALA A 272 -11.51 -28.01 -7.96
C ALA A 272 -12.82 -28.09 -8.79
N GLY A 273 -12.78 -27.74 -10.09
CA GLY A 273 -13.93 -27.82 -11.00
C GLY A 273 -14.97 -26.73 -10.82
N ARG A 274 -14.63 -25.61 -10.15
CA ARG A 274 -15.53 -24.49 -9.98
C ARG A 274 -15.66 -23.66 -11.25
N THR A 275 -16.84 -23.11 -11.46
CA THR A 275 -17.11 -22.20 -12.58
C THR A 275 -16.28 -20.91 -12.45
N ALA A 276 -16.17 -20.15 -13.54
CA ALA A 276 -15.49 -18.85 -13.54
C ALA A 276 -16.09 -17.88 -12.53
N ALA A 277 -17.43 -17.83 -12.42
CA ALA A 277 -18.14 -16.97 -11.48
C ALA A 277 -17.89 -17.39 -10.02
N GLU A 278 -17.91 -18.70 -9.72
CA GLU A 278 -17.57 -19.21 -8.38
C GLU A 278 -16.10 -18.93 -8.01
N SER A 279 -15.17 -19.11 -8.96
CA SER A 279 -13.75 -18.81 -8.78
C SER A 279 -13.54 -17.31 -8.47
N ALA A 280 -14.22 -16.43 -9.18
CA ALA A 280 -14.18 -14.99 -8.92
C ALA A 280 -14.73 -14.63 -7.52
N ARG A 281 -15.82 -15.29 -7.08
CA ARG A 281 -16.35 -15.09 -5.71
C ARG A 281 -15.37 -15.58 -4.65
N LEU A 282 -14.74 -16.73 -4.82
CA LEU A 282 -13.76 -17.26 -3.89
C LEU A 282 -12.51 -16.37 -3.81
N ALA A 283 -12.04 -15.84 -4.93
CA ALA A 283 -10.97 -14.84 -4.96
C ALA A 283 -11.36 -13.57 -4.21
N SER A 284 -12.63 -13.15 -4.32
CA SER A 284 -13.17 -12.01 -3.58
C SER A 284 -13.19 -12.25 -2.07
N TYR A 285 -13.59 -13.45 -1.63
CA TYR A 285 -13.55 -13.81 -0.21
C TYR A 285 -12.13 -13.78 0.34
N SER A 286 -11.17 -14.31 -0.43
CA SER A 286 -9.74 -14.24 -0.07
C SER A 286 -9.27 -12.79 0.12
N THR A 287 -9.60 -11.91 -0.82
CA THR A 287 -9.23 -10.49 -0.77
C THR A 287 -9.92 -9.74 0.37
N ALA A 288 -11.23 -9.98 0.56
CA ALA A 288 -11.98 -9.36 1.64
C ALA A 288 -11.47 -9.77 3.02
N LEU A 289 -11.19 -11.05 3.23
CA LEU A 289 -10.60 -11.56 4.47
C LEU A 289 -9.23 -10.96 4.71
N LEU A 290 -8.37 -10.91 3.69
CA LEU A 290 -7.04 -10.31 3.77
C LEU A 290 -7.16 -8.83 4.18
N GLY A 291 -7.98 -8.04 3.50
CA GLY A 291 -8.15 -6.62 3.81
C GLY A 291 -8.68 -6.40 5.24
N MET A 292 -9.73 -7.13 5.63
CA MET A 292 -10.34 -6.99 6.95
C MET A 292 -9.39 -7.38 8.08
N THR A 293 -8.66 -8.47 7.91
CA THR A 293 -7.71 -8.93 8.94
C THR A 293 -6.47 -8.05 9.01
N THR A 294 -6.07 -7.39 7.91
CA THR A 294 -5.04 -6.37 7.98
C THR A 294 -5.51 -5.13 8.75
N VAL A 295 -6.78 -4.72 8.61
CA VAL A 295 -7.35 -3.64 9.43
C VAL A 295 -7.36 -4.02 10.92
N LEU A 296 -7.74 -5.25 11.25
CA LEU A 296 -7.67 -5.73 12.64
C LEU A 296 -6.23 -5.73 13.16
N GLY A 297 -5.28 -6.21 12.35
CA GLY A 297 -3.85 -6.13 12.66
C GLY A 297 -3.39 -4.68 12.88
N ALA A 298 -3.89 -3.74 12.06
CA ALA A 298 -3.59 -2.32 12.18
C ALA A 298 -4.00 -1.72 13.53
N LEU A 299 -5.11 -2.18 14.08
CA LEU A 299 -5.58 -1.76 15.40
C LEU A 299 -4.75 -2.37 16.54
N ILE A 300 -4.17 -3.56 16.32
CA ILE A 300 -3.37 -4.28 17.33
C ILE A 300 -1.92 -3.77 17.37
N VAL A 301 -1.34 -3.41 16.22
CA VAL A 301 0.07 -3.00 16.10
C VAL A 301 0.50 -1.91 17.08
N PRO A 302 -0.23 -0.79 17.28
CA PRO A 302 0.17 0.23 18.23
C PRO A 302 0.31 -0.28 19.67
N PHE A 303 -0.65 -1.09 20.11
CA PHE A 303 -0.63 -1.68 21.47
C PHE A 303 0.57 -2.62 21.67
N LEU A 304 0.87 -3.46 20.69
CA LEU A 304 2.04 -4.34 20.73
C LEU A 304 3.34 -3.53 20.71
N ALA A 305 3.40 -2.47 19.90
CA ALA A 305 4.58 -1.62 19.81
C ALA A 305 4.85 -0.85 21.11
N ASP A 306 3.81 -0.45 21.82
CA ASP A 306 3.96 0.21 23.12
C ASP A 306 4.31 -0.78 24.24
N TRP A 307 3.85 -2.03 24.12
CA TRP A 307 4.14 -3.07 25.12
C TRP A 307 5.50 -3.74 24.89
N LEU A 308 5.84 -4.17 23.68
CA LEU A 308 7.04 -4.96 23.36
C LEU A 308 8.19 -4.12 22.78
N GLY A 309 7.88 -2.91 22.29
CA GLY A 309 8.81 -2.09 21.48
C GLY A 309 8.62 -2.32 19.98
N ARG A 310 9.20 -1.39 19.21
CA ARG A 310 9.01 -1.33 17.75
C ARG A 310 9.67 -2.51 17.04
N ARG A 311 10.87 -2.87 17.47
CA ARG A 311 11.67 -3.97 16.90
C ARG A 311 11.00 -5.33 17.09
N ALA A 312 10.57 -5.65 18.31
CA ALA A 312 9.91 -6.91 18.62
C ALA A 312 8.56 -7.04 17.87
N THR A 313 7.80 -5.96 17.82
CA THR A 313 6.54 -5.93 17.07
C THR A 313 6.77 -6.21 15.58
N LEU A 314 7.74 -5.55 14.95
CA LEU A 314 8.07 -5.81 13.54
C LEU A 314 8.47 -7.28 13.33
N ALA A 315 9.31 -7.84 14.21
CA ALA A 315 9.75 -9.23 14.13
C ALA A 315 8.57 -10.21 14.21
N ILE A 316 7.62 -10.00 15.13
CA ILE A 316 6.43 -10.85 15.25
C ILE A 316 5.65 -10.86 13.94
N PHE A 317 5.35 -9.69 13.38
CA PHE A 317 4.60 -9.60 12.13
C PHE A 317 5.39 -10.15 10.92
N TYR A 318 6.71 -10.07 10.93
CA TYR A 318 7.56 -10.73 9.93
C TYR A 318 7.45 -12.25 10.01
N VAL A 319 7.48 -12.83 11.21
CA VAL A 319 7.29 -14.29 11.40
C VAL A 319 5.90 -14.72 10.92
N VAL A 320 4.85 -13.99 11.30
CA VAL A 320 3.49 -14.30 10.86
C VAL A 320 3.37 -14.26 9.33
N MET A 321 3.93 -13.22 8.68
CA MET A 321 3.87 -13.08 7.22
C MET A 321 4.68 -14.15 6.50
N MET A 322 5.89 -14.44 6.99
CA MET A 322 6.75 -15.52 6.47
C MET A 322 6.04 -16.86 6.49
N PHE A 323 5.47 -17.22 7.63
CA PHE A 323 4.76 -18.48 7.80
C PHE A 323 3.49 -18.52 6.93
N ALA A 324 2.73 -17.43 6.86
CA ALA A 324 1.53 -17.33 6.06
C ALA A 324 1.81 -17.51 4.56
N ILE A 325 2.85 -16.86 4.02
CA ILE A 325 3.25 -17.02 2.60
C ILE A 325 3.70 -18.45 2.35
N TRP A 326 4.57 -18.99 3.20
CA TRP A 326 5.05 -20.35 3.03
C TRP A 326 3.91 -21.37 3.08
N LEU A 327 3.02 -21.28 4.07
CA LEU A 327 1.89 -22.19 4.23
C LEU A 327 0.93 -22.11 3.03
N ALA A 328 0.56 -20.88 2.63
CA ALA A 328 -0.39 -20.66 1.53
C ALA A 328 0.13 -21.21 0.21
N PHE A 329 1.36 -20.86 -0.16
CA PHE A 329 1.87 -21.08 -1.52
C PHE A 329 2.76 -22.30 -1.67
N ALA A 330 3.50 -22.73 -0.62
CA ALA A 330 4.31 -23.93 -0.67
C ALA A 330 3.54 -25.21 -0.30
N ARG A 331 2.45 -25.07 0.47
CA ARG A 331 1.73 -26.25 0.97
C ARG A 331 0.28 -26.28 0.47
N VAL A 332 -0.55 -25.33 0.87
CA VAL A 332 -2.00 -25.35 0.62
C VAL A 332 -2.33 -25.24 -0.86
N PHE A 333 -1.58 -24.45 -1.64
CA PHE A 333 -1.78 -24.31 -3.09
C PHE A 333 -1.70 -25.66 -3.85
N TYR A 334 -0.93 -26.63 -3.36
CA TYR A 334 -0.76 -27.95 -3.98
C TYR A 334 -1.68 -29.04 -3.42
N MET A 335 -2.45 -28.74 -2.37
CA MET A 335 -3.39 -29.71 -1.81
C MET A 335 -4.54 -29.99 -2.77
N GLN A 336 -5.05 -31.21 -2.72
CA GLN A 336 -6.22 -31.61 -3.51
C GLN A 336 -7.52 -31.53 -2.70
N GLN A 337 -7.45 -31.85 -1.42
CA GLN A 337 -8.59 -31.79 -0.51
C GLN A 337 -8.52 -30.56 0.39
N ASN A 338 -9.66 -29.92 0.62
CA ASN A 338 -9.82 -28.76 1.51
C ASN A 338 -8.96 -27.55 1.14
N ALA A 339 -8.32 -27.53 -0.05
CA ALA A 339 -7.43 -26.45 -0.45
C ALA A 339 -8.11 -25.05 -0.39
N ILE A 340 -9.37 -24.94 -0.83
CA ILE A 340 -10.13 -23.69 -0.82
C ILE A 340 -10.31 -23.19 0.62
N ALA A 341 -10.80 -24.03 1.53
CA ALA A 341 -11.05 -23.63 2.92
C ALA A 341 -9.75 -23.25 3.64
N LEU A 342 -8.70 -24.06 3.47
CA LEU A 342 -7.40 -23.79 4.09
C LEU A 342 -6.73 -22.53 3.50
N PHE A 343 -6.91 -22.25 2.22
CA PHE A 343 -6.36 -21.04 1.61
C PHE A 343 -7.08 -19.78 2.09
N LEU A 344 -8.40 -19.85 2.39
CA LEU A 344 -9.12 -18.76 3.04
C LEU A 344 -8.57 -18.49 4.46
N VAL A 345 -8.24 -19.54 5.21
CA VAL A 345 -7.55 -19.38 6.51
C VAL A 345 -6.17 -18.74 6.32
N CYS A 346 -5.41 -19.17 5.31
CA CYS A 346 -4.14 -18.53 4.97
C CYS A 346 -4.31 -17.05 4.60
N SER A 347 -5.41 -16.66 3.95
CA SER A 347 -5.71 -15.27 3.62
C SER A 347 -5.90 -14.41 4.88
N VAL A 348 -6.48 -14.96 5.94
CA VAL A 348 -6.55 -14.32 7.27
C VAL A 348 -5.14 -14.08 7.84
N LEU A 349 -4.28 -15.08 7.80
CA LEU A 349 -2.89 -14.96 8.29
C LEU A 349 -2.06 -13.99 7.45
N LEU A 350 -2.22 -14.00 6.11
CA LEU A 350 -1.59 -13.04 5.21
C LEU A 350 -2.01 -11.61 5.52
N GLY A 351 -3.29 -11.40 5.79
CA GLY A 351 -3.80 -10.08 6.20
C GLY A 351 -3.22 -9.63 7.53
N LEU A 352 -3.23 -10.48 8.56
CA LEU A 352 -2.60 -10.16 9.84
C LEU A 352 -1.11 -9.84 9.68
N GLY A 353 -0.37 -10.68 8.95
CA GLY A 353 1.04 -10.45 8.67
C GLY A 353 1.30 -9.13 7.91
N GLY A 354 0.39 -8.76 6.99
CA GLY A 354 0.43 -7.51 6.24
C GLY A 354 0.40 -6.25 7.10
N ALA A 355 -0.11 -6.33 8.33
CA ALA A 355 -0.10 -5.23 9.28
C ALA A 355 1.32 -4.80 9.73
N ASN A 356 2.38 -5.54 9.41
CA ASN A 356 3.77 -5.13 9.65
C ASN A 356 4.06 -3.72 9.07
N PHE A 357 3.39 -3.35 8.00
CA PHE A 357 3.57 -2.08 7.31
C PHE A 357 3.22 -0.87 8.17
N ILE A 358 2.31 -1.05 9.11
CA ILE A 358 1.82 0.01 9.99
C ILE A 358 2.87 0.45 11.01
N VAL A 359 3.77 -0.45 11.40
CA VAL A 359 4.88 -0.13 12.30
C VAL A 359 5.68 1.07 11.79
N TYR A 360 5.84 1.20 10.47
CA TYR A 360 6.59 2.28 9.86
C TYR A 360 5.90 3.64 9.95
N SER A 361 4.57 3.68 10.07
CA SER A 361 3.80 4.93 10.12
C SER A 361 4.18 5.80 11.33
N PHE A 362 4.58 5.16 12.44
CA PHE A 362 5.02 5.86 13.63
C PHE A 362 6.52 5.67 13.90
N TRP A 363 7.11 4.52 13.59
CA TRP A 363 8.51 4.25 13.89
C TRP A 363 9.49 5.06 13.03
N LEU A 364 9.18 5.28 11.74
CA LEU A 364 10.03 6.13 10.89
C LEU A 364 10.06 7.58 11.38
N PRO A 365 8.92 8.25 11.64
CA PRO A 365 8.94 9.61 12.20
C PRO A 365 9.69 9.76 13.51
N GLU A 366 9.73 8.71 14.35
CA GLU A 366 10.45 8.71 15.63
C GLU A 366 11.98 8.73 15.48
N GLN A 367 12.53 8.45 14.29
CA GLN A 367 13.95 8.32 14.04
C GLN A 367 14.60 9.53 13.37
N TYR A 368 13.81 10.45 12.81
CA TYR A 368 14.30 11.59 12.02
C TYR A 368 13.84 12.93 12.61
N GLY A 369 14.77 13.90 12.60
CA GLY A 369 14.45 15.28 12.96
C GLY A 369 13.43 15.91 12.03
N THR A 370 12.75 16.94 12.53
CA THR A 370 11.66 17.64 11.80
C THR A 370 12.12 18.15 10.42
N GLU A 371 13.40 18.50 10.29
CA GLU A 371 13.99 19.07 9.07
C GLU A 371 14.10 18.09 7.89
N CYS A 372 14.06 16.77 8.14
CA CYS A 372 14.18 15.75 7.07
C CYS A 372 13.19 14.59 7.21
N ARG A 373 12.27 14.64 8.19
CA ARG A 373 11.31 13.57 8.51
C ARG A 373 10.43 13.18 7.33
N ALA A 374 9.80 14.16 6.67
CA ALA A 374 8.94 13.91 5.51
C ALA A 374 9.75 13.40 4.31
N SER A 375 10.92 13.97 4.05
CA SER A 375 11.82 13.51 3.00
C SER A 375 12.31 12.07 3.24
N ALA A 376 12.63 11.72 4.50
CA ALA A 376 13.02 10.36 4.87
C ALA A 376 11.88 9.35 4.60
N PHE A 377 10.68 9.69 5.03
CA PHE A 377 9.51 8.84 4.82
C PHE A 377 9.24 8.62 3.33
N ALA A 378 9.22 9.70 2.53
CA ALA A 378 9.01 9.62 1.10
C ALA A 378 10.11 8.82 0.38
N PHE A 379 11.38 9.06 0.71
CA PHE A 379 12.51 8.34 0.10
C PHE A 379 12.45 6.84 0.39
N ILE A 380 12.34 6.46 1.66
CA ILE A 380 12.37 5.08 2.12
C ILE A 380 11.21 4.29 1.48
N THR A 381 10.01 4.87 1.45
CA THR A 381 8.82 4.20 0.91
C THR A 381 8.88 4.03 -0.60
N ASN A 382 9.35 5.03 -1.34
CA ASN A 382 9.44 4.94 -2.79
C ASN A 382 10.59 4.05 -3.26
N LEU A 383 11.74 4.09 -2.56
CA LEU A 383 12.85 3.17 -2.82
C LEU A 383 12.39 1.71 -2.68
N GLY A 384 11.67 1.40 -1.61
CA GLY A 384 11.13 0.06 -1.38
C GLY A 384 10.21 -0.43 -2.51
N ARG A 385 9.43 0.45 -3.14
CA ARG A 385 8.54 0.10 -4.26
C ARG A 385 9.29 -0.29 -5.53
N PHE A 386 10.40 0.35 -5.85
CA PHE A 386 11.23 -0.07 -6.98
C PHE A 386 11.81 -1.47 -6.78
N PHE A 387 12.26 -1.80 -5.56
CA PHE A 387 12.69 -3.16 -5.24
C PHE A 387 11.53 -4.16 -5.27
N ALA A 388 10.35 -3.79 -4.76
CA ALA A 388 9.16 -4.62 -4.84
C ALA A 388 8.75 -4.91 -6.29
N ALA A 389 8.89 -3.95 -7.20
CA ALA A 389 8.72 -4.15 -8.64
C ALA A 389 9.66 -5.23 -9.17
N GLY A 390 10.93 -5.21 -8.79
CA GLY A 390 11.90 -6.25 -9.13
C GLY A 390 11.49 -7.63 -8.60
N PHE A 391 11.04 -7.72 -7.35
CA PHE A 391 10.57 -9.00 -6.77
C PHE A 391 9.33 -9.53 -7.45
N THR A 392 8.34 -8.70 -7.79
CA THR A 392 7.15 -9.15 -8.53
C THR A 392 7.50 -9.62 -9.94
N PHE A 393 8.45 -8.97 -10.62
CA PHE A 393 8.98 -9.43 -11.89
C PHE A 393 9.66 -10.81 -11.76
N LEU A 394 10.51 -10.99 -10.75
CA LEU A 394 11.18 -12.27 -10.47
C LEU A 394 10.17 -13.38 -10.16
N VAL A 395 9.10 -13.10 -9.43
CA VAL A 395 8.00 -14.06 -9.21
C VAL A 395 7.35 -14.44 -10.54
N GLY A 396 7.01 -13.48 -11.40
CA GLY A 396 6.45 -13.74 -12.72
C GLY A 396 7.38 -14.58 -13.60
N ALA A 397 8.67 -14.23 -13.66
CA ALA A 397 9.70 -15.00 -14.38
C ALA A 397 9.86 -16.41 -13.79
N GLY A 398 9.84 -16.54 -12.47
CA GLY A 398 9.90 -17.81 -11.76
C GLY A 398 8.69 -18.70 -12.09
N ILE A 399 7.48 -18.17 -12.17
CA ILE A 399 6.28 -18.90 -12.56
C ILE A 399 6.49 -19.51 -13.97
N ARG A 400 7.03 -18.74 -14.89
CA ARG A 400 7.32 -19.21 -16.25
C ARG A 400 8.42 -20.27 -16.25
N HIS A 401 9.47 -20.12 -15.45
CA HIS A 401 10.59 -21.08 -15.39
C HIS A 401 10.18 -22.40 -14.73
N PHE A 402 9.55 -22.36 -13.57
CA PHE A 402 9.15 -23.54 -12.81
C PHE A 402 7.83 -24.16 -13.29
N GLN A 403 7.13 -23.54 -14.24
CA GLN A 403 5.82 -23.95 -14.75
C GLN A 403 4.78 -24.16 -13.62
N THR A 404 4.98 -23.53 -12.47
CA THR A 404 4.09 -23.57 -11.31
C THR A 404 3.95 -22.20 -10.66
N PHE A 405 2.79 -21.94 -10.08
CA PHE A 405 2.49 -20.65 -9.46
C PHE A 405 2.99 -20.57 -8.00
N GLY A 406 2.83 -21.65 -7.24
CA GLY A 406 3.04 -21.60 -5.77
C GLY A 406 4.51 -21.43 -5.36
N ILE A 407 5.45 -22.16 -5.97
CA ILE A 407 6.86 -22.14 -5.56
C ILE A 407 7.49 -20.74 -5.65
N PRO A 408 7.40 -20.00 -6.78
CA PRO A 408 8.00 -18.68 -6.88
C PRO A 408 7.45 -17.67 -5.87
N VAL A 409 6.15 -17.74 -5.60
CA VAL A 409 5.52 -16.87 -4.58
C VAL A 409 5.98 -17.29 -3.17
N ALA A 410 6.06 -18.60 -2.88
CA ALA A 410 6.54 -19.13 -1.60
C ALA A 410 7.99 -18.70 -1.31
N MET A 411 8.85 -18.60 -2.34
CA MET A 411 10.24 -18.13 -2.17
C MET A 411 10.31 -16.71 -1.61
N MET A 412 9.28 -15.89 -1.78
CA MET A 412 9.25 -14.55 -1.19
C MET A 412 9.22 -14.57 0.34
N ALA A 413 8.85 -15.69 0.96
CA ALA A 413 8.98 -15.86 2.41
C ALA A 413 10.45 -15.70 2.89
N LEU A 414 11.44 -16.01 2.04
CA LEU A 414 12.86 -15.86 2.36
C LEU A 414 13.26 -14.40 2.62
N ALA A 415 12.56 -13.43 2.03
CA ALA A 415 12.81 -12.02 2.33
C ALA A 415 12.63 -11.72 3.81
N PHE A 416 11.67 -12.36 4.48
CA PHE A 416 11.44 -12.18 5.91
C PHE A 416 12.51 -12.82 6.79
N VAL A 417 13.18 -13.88 6.33
CA VAL A 417 14.37 -14.42 7.01
C VAL A 417 15.46 -13.36 7.07
N VAL A 418 15.72 -12.70 5.92
CA VAL A 418 16.65 -11.56 5.87
C VAL A 418 16.15 -10.42 6.76
N GLY A 419 14.86 -10.10 6.69
CA GLY A 419 14.24 -9.07 7.53
C GLY A 419 14.46 -9.34 9.03
N LEU A 420 14.21 -10.55 9.49
CA LEU A 420 14.42 -10.95 10.89
C LEU A 420 15.90 -10.82 11.32
N ALA A 421 16.84 -11.20 10.44
CA ALA A 421 18.26 -11.00 10.70
C ALA A 421 18.66 -9.51 10.79
N LEU A 422 17.95 -8.64 10.09
CA LEU A 422 18.18 -7.19 10.13
C LEU A 422 17.54 -6.49 11.32
N VAL A 423 16.46 -7.03 11.94
CA VAL A 423 15.73 -6.39 13.06
C VAL A 423 16.65 -5.88 14.18
N PRO A 424 17.72 -6.59 14.61
CA PRO A 424 18.63 -6.09 15.65
C PRO A 424 19.35 -4.80 15.28
N LEU A 425 19.49 -4.46 13.99
CA LEU A 425 20.20 -3.26 13.52
C LEU A 425 19.39 -1.98 13.67
N GLY A 426 18.05 -2.08 13.82
CA GLY A 426 17.16 -0.94 13.98
C GLY A 426 17.33 -0.25 15.33
N GLU A 427 16.99 1.03 15.37
CA GLU A 427 16.98 1.80 16.61
C GLU A 427 15.66 1.58 17.35
N GLU A 428 15.70 1.10 18.60
CA GLU A 428 14.51 1.03 19.45
C GLU A 428 14.16 2.44 19.94
N THR A 429 12.93 2.87 19.69
CA THR A 429 12.45 4.22 20.01
C THR A 429 11.37 4.23 21.09
N LYS A 430 11.02 3.06 21.66
CA LYS A 430 10.04 2.96 22.73
C LYS A 430 10.41 3.88 23.90
N GLY A 431 9.49 4.76 24.28
CA GLY A 431 9.66 5.69 25.39
C GLY A 431 10.59 6.88 25.12
N LYS A 432 11.13 7.03 23.89
CA LYS A 432 11.93 8.20 23.52
C LYS A 432 11.03 9.34 23.02
N HIS A 433 11.41 10.58 23.37
CA HIS A 433 10.80 11.77 22.77
C HIS A 433 11.14 11.86 21.29
N LEU A 434 10.23 12.48 20.52
CA LEU A 434 10.49 12.76 19.11
C LEU A 434 11.74 13.64 18.98
N PRO A 435 12.63 13.35 18.03
CA PRO A 435 13.75 14.24 17.71
C PRO A 435 13.22 15.62 17.29
N ALA A 436 13.88 16.67 17.76
CA ALA A 436 13.52 18.05 17.45
C ALA A 436 13.67 18.35 15.95
#